data_009152f8a198b1ed3b21333844098351
#
_entry.id   009152f8a198b1ed3b21333844098351
#
_cell.length_a   1.000
_cell.length_b   1.000
_cell.length_c   1.000
_cell.angle_alpha   90.00
_cell.angle_beta   90.00
_cell.angle_gamma   90.00
#
_symmetry.space_group_name_H-M   'P 1'
#
loop_
_entity.id
_entity.type
_entity.pdbx_description
1 polymer ?
#
loop_
_entity_poly.entity_id
_entity_poly.type
_entity_poly.pdbx_seq_one_letter_code
_entity_poly.pdbx_strand_id
1 'polypeptide(L)'
;MSTGSFPSPFGAPSINITTHDKTGTAVIHSTRKAKAIEYPTLGGVIHNLYATDRFPADLNNEVDIKRSEVNADSTTLVNLNGTVCRLVDLAPHNARMMHQTKSLDYGIVIKGKVFMDLEDGTSTLLEPGDIAVQRATLHSWRNARY
;
A
#
# COMPACT_ATOMS: atom_id res chain seq x y z
N MET A 1 -10.13 15.25 -23.33
CA MET A 1 -10.64 15.07 -21.96
C MET A 1 -9.44 15.13 -21.05
N SER A 2 -9.39 16.09 -20.12
CA SER A 2 -8.24 16.30 -19.22
C SER A 2 -8.09 15.07 -18.33
N THR A 3 -6.98 14.37 -18.43
CA THR A 3 -6.54 13.36 -17.45
C THR A 3 -6.01 14.11 -16.23
N GLY A 4 -6.91 14.75 -15.49
CA GLY A 4 -6.53 15.38 -14.24
C GLY A 4 -6.03 14.30 -13.28
N SER A 5 -4.78 14.39 -12.84
CA SER A 5 -4.28 13.51 -11.81
C SER A 5 -5.17 13.67 -10.56
N PHE A 6 -5.58 12.55 -9.98
CA PHE A 6 -6.31 12.56 -8.72
C PHE A 6 -5.31 12.90 -7.59
N PRO A 7 -5.40 14.09 -6.99
CA PRO A 7 -4.48 14.42 -5.90
C PRO A 7 -4.85 13.59 -4.68
N SER A 8 -3.87 12.86 -4.13
CA SER A 8 -4.04 12.18 -2.86
C SER A 8 -4.52 13.17 -1.79
N PRO A 9 -5.64 12.92 -1.07
CA PRO A 9 -6.13 13.79 -0.02
C PRO A 9 -5.20 13.83 1.21
N PHE A 10 -4.20 12.97 1.25
CA PHE A 10 -3.17 12.92 2.30
C PHE A 10 -1.87 13.61 1.89
N GLY A 11 -1.73 13.99 0.62
CA GLY A 11 -0.42 14.33 0.06
C GLY A 11 0.53 13.13 0.10
N ALA A 12 1.82 13.36 -0.10
CA ALA A 12 2.82 12.30 0.02
C ALA A 12 3.15 12.03 1.49
N PRO A 13 2.89 10.82 2.01
CA PRO A 13 3.21 10.49 3.40
C PRO A 13 4.72 10.53 3.65
N SER A 14 5.12 10.84 4.88
CA SER A 14 6.51 10.73 5.31
C SER A 14 6.80 9.30 5.76
N ILE A 15 7.91 8.75 5.30
CA ILE A 15 8.43 7.46 5.70
C ILE A 15 9.65 7.72 6.57
N ASN A 16 9.61 7.28 7.83
CA ASN A 16 10.71 7.39 8.78
C ASN A 16 11.28 5.98 9.01
N ILE A 17 12.54 5.78 8.65
CA ILE A 17 13.24 4.51 8.78
C ILE A 17 14.21 4.60 9.94
N THR A 18 14.18 3.64 10.85
CA THR A 18 15.07 3.56 12.02
C THR A 18 16.15 2.51 11.81
N THR A 19 17.29 2.71 12.45
CA THR A 19 18.39 1.76 12.50
C THR A 19 19.13 1.87 13.85
N HIS A 20 20.27 1.20 13.98
CA HIS A 20 21.18 1.35 15.12
C HIS A 20 22.49 1.96 14.64
N ASP A 21 23.03 2.87 15.43
CA ASP A 21 24.37 3.40 15.20
C ASP A 21 25.46 2.38 15.62
N LYS A 22 26.72 2.78 15.50
CA LYS A 22 27.88 1.92 15.85
C LYS A 22 27.95 1.54 17.32
N THR A 23 27.23 2.24 18.18
CA THR A 23 27.14 1.95 19.63
C THR A 23 25.94 1.07 19.98
N GLY A 24 25.08 0.74 19.00
CA GLY A 24 23.85 -0.01 19.20
C GLY A 24 22.67 0.86 19.65
N THR A 25 22.81 2.19 19.60
CA THR A 25 21.72 3.12 19.93
C THR A 25 20.76 3.24 18.75
N ALA A 26 19.44 3.17 19.04
CA ALA A 26 18.41 3.36 18.01
C ALA A 26 18.38 4.82 17.53
N VAL A 27 18.47 5.00 16.22
CA VAL A 27 18.50 6.31 15.56
C VAL A 27 17.61 6.31 14.33
N ILE A 28 17.28 7.51 13.83
CA ILE A 28 16.66 7.65 12.50
C ILE A 28 17.75 7.44 11.44
N HIS A 29 17.55 6.43 10.60
CA HIS A 29 18.37 6.22 9.41
C HIS A 29 18.06 7.28 8.35
N SER A 30 16.79 7.43 8.01
CA SER A 30 16.34 8.39 6.99
C SER A 30 14.88 8.80 7.18
N THR A 31 14.56 9.98 6.67
CA THR A 31 13.18 10.44 6.50
C THR A 31 13.00 10.87 5.05
N ARG A 32 12.00 10.33 4.37
CA ARG A 32 11.68 10.67 2.98
C ARG A 32 10.19 10.79 2.76
N LYS A 33 9.79 11.47 1.69
CA LYS A 33 8.41 11.46 1.20
C LYS A 33 8.20 10.23 0.31
N ALA A 34 7.05 9.58 0.47
CA ALA A 34 6.65 8.53 -0.44
C ALA A 34 6.38 9.11 -1.84
N LYS A 35 6.77 8.38 -2.87
CA LYS A 35 6.47 8.74 -4.25
C LYS A 35 5.05 8.32 -4.58
N ALA A 36 4.31 9.19 -5.26
CA ALA A 36 2.98 8.88 -5.78
C ALA A 36 3.11 8.17 -7.13
N ILE A 37 2.45 7.05 -7.28
CA ILE A 37 2.33 6.28 -8.51
C ILE A 37 0.87 6.31 -8.93
N GLU A 38 0.57 6.97 -10.03
CA GLU A 38 -0.79 6.97 -10.58
C GLU A 38 -1.13 5.57 -11.10
N TYR A 39 -2.32 5.11 -10.77
CA TYR A 39 -2.84 3.83 -11.21
C TYR A 39 -4.19 4.03 -11.93
N PRO A 40 -4.18 4.43 -13.21
CA PRO A 40 -5.37 4.85 -13.95
C PRO A 40 -6.46 3.77 -14.02
N THR A 41 -6.08 2.49 -14.14
CA THR A 41 -7.02 1.36 -14.18
C THR A 41 -7.78 1.17 -12.86
N LEU A 42 -7.17 1.53 -11.73
CA LEU A 42 -7.81 1.51 -10.42
C LEU A 42 -8.63 2.80 -10.18
N GLY A 43 -8.28 3.88 -10.85
CA GLY A 43 -8.79 5.21 -10.54
C GLY A 43 -8.28 5.69 -9.20
N GLY A 44 -6.96 5.71 -9.00
CA GLY A 44 -6.36 6.09 -7.74
C GLY A 44 -4.84 6.27 -7.79
N VAL A 45 -4.25 6.45 -6.62
CA VAL A 45 -2.81 6.64 -6.42
C VAL A 45 -2.31 5.62 -5.41
N ILE A 46 -1.16 5.04 -5.70
CA ILE A 46 -0.45 4.11 -4.83
C ILE A 46 0.84 4.77 -4.34
N HIS A 47 1.13 4.65 -3.05
CA HIS A 47 2.40 5.00 -2.45
C HIS A 47 3.05 3.74 -1.90
N ASN A 48 4.16 3.30 -2.49
CA ASN A 48 4.96 2.22 -1.90
C ASN A 48 5.75 2.79 -0.72
N LEU A 49 5.45 2.31 0.48
CA LEU A 49 6.07 2.80 1.71
C LEU A 49 7.33 2.01 2.03
N TYR A 50 7.21 0.68 2.03
CA TYR A 50 8.32 -0.23 2.30
C TYR A 50 8.06 -1.60 1.69
N ALA A 51 9.14 -2.29 1.32
CA ALA A 51 9.05 -3.65 0.80
C ALA A 51 10.26 -4.48 1.23
N THR A 52 10.05 -5.76 1.49
CA THR A 52 11.12 -6.73 1.71
C THR A 52 11.08 -7.79 0.62
N ASP A 53 12.21 -8.41 0.33
CA ASP A 53 12.33 -9.47 -0.69
C ASP A 53 12.46 -10.88 -0.08
N ARG A 54 12.41 -10.96 1.25
CA ARG A 54 12.45 -12.20 2.01
C ARG A 54 11.74 -12.09 3.35
N PHE A 55 11.37 -13.23 3.91
CA PHE A 55 10.84 -13.36 5.26
C PHE A 55 11.53 -14.54 5.98
N PRO A 56 12.14 -14.36 7.17
CA PRO A 56 12.32 -13.07 7.87
C PRO A 56 13.18 -12.09 7.06
N ALA A 57 12.95 -10.78 7.26
CA ALA A 57 13.76 -9.75 6.64
C ALA A 57 15.21 -9.79 7.16
N ASP A 58 16.18 -9.57 6.27
CA ASP A 58 17.59 -9.43 6.66
C ASP A 58 17.88 -7.97 6.96
N LEU A 59 17.98 -7.63 8.24
CA LEU A 59 18.23 -6.26 8.72
C LEU A 59 19.72 -5.93 8.85
N ASN A 60 20.63 -6.88 8.54
CA ASN A 60 22.06 -6.65 8.66
C ASN A 60 22.56 -5.70 7.57
N ASN A 61 23.44 -4.78 7.94
CA ASN A 61 24.08 -3.84 7.01
C ASN A 61 23.10 -3.06 6.11
N GLU A 62 21.87 -2.85 6.60
CA GLU A 62 20.81 -2.08 5.91
C GLU A 62 20.45 -2.67 4.52
N VAL A 63 20.59 -3.98 4.36
CA VAL A 63 20.33 -4.67 3.09
C VAL A 63 18.86 -4.53 2.69
N ASP A 64 17.93 -4.64 3.63
CA ASP A 64 16.50 -4.47 3.44
C ASP A 64 16.14 -3.04 2.98
N ILE A 65 16.78 -2.02 3.57
CA ILE A 65 16.55 -0.60 3.21
C ILE A 65 16.93 -0.38 1.74
N LYS A 66 18.15 -0.78 1.34
CA LYS A 66 18.64 -0.65 -0.03
C LYS A 66 17.73 -1.34 -1.05
N ARG A 67 17.23 -2.53 -0.72
CA ARG A 67 16.32 -3.29 -1.57
C ARG A 67 14.93 -2.66 -1.64
N SER A 68 14.44 -2.11 -0.54
CA SER A 68 13.18 -1.38 -0.50
C SER A 68 13.22 -0.13 -1.39
N GLU A 69 14.34 0.58 -1.41
CA GLU A 69 14.53 1.76 -2.27
C GLU A 69 14.51 1.41 -3.76
N VAL A 70 15.16 0.32 -4.16
CA VAL A 70 15.14 -0.17 -5.55
C VAL A 70 13.72 -0.51 -6.00
N ASN A 71 12.88 -0.99 -5.11
CA ASN A 71 11.49 -1.39 -5.39
C ASN A 71 10.46 -0.26 -5.18
N ALA A 72 10.90 0.95 -4.82
CA ALA A 72 10.00 2.06 -4.48
C ALA A 72 9.04 2.44 -5.63
N ASP A 73 9.45 2.28 -6.87
CA ASP A 73 8.66 2.58 -8.08
C ASP A 73 7.95 1.35 -8.67
N SER A 74 8.02 0.21 -7.99
CA SER A 74 7.42 -1.03 -8.50
C SER A 74 5.89 -0.97 -8.45
N THR A 75 5.26 -1.35 -9.55
CA THR A 75 3.81 -1.57 -9.65
C THR A 75 3.42 -3.01 -9.33
N THR A 76 4.39 -3.87 -9.01
CA THR A 76 4.15 -5.28 -8.65
C THR A 76 3.30 -5.35 -7.38
N LEU A 77 2.19 -6.09 -7.43
CA LEU A 77 1.28 -6.20 -6.29
C LEU A 77 1.84 -7.04 -5.14
N VAL A 78 2.68 -8.00 -5.44
CA VAL A 78 3.21 -8.98 -4.46
C VAL A 78 4.71 -9.14 -4.64
N ASN A 79 5.46 -9.16 -3.53
CA ASN A 79 6.85 -9.61 -3.51
C ASN A 79 6.89 -11.08 -3.08
N LEU A 80 7.39 -11.96 -3.94
CA LEU A 80 7.58 -13.36 -3.59
C LEU A 80 8.53 -13.48 -2.40
N ASN A 81 8.13 -14.24 -1.39
CA ASN A 81 8.88 -14.46 -0.13
C ASN A 81 9.15 -13.20 0.69
N GLY A 82 8.50 -12.09 0.41
CA GLY A 82 8.69 -10.83 1.12
C GLY A 82 7.38 -10.17 1.52
N THR A 83 7.46 -8.89 1.86
CA THR A 83 6.32 -8.06 2.25
C THR A 83 6.28 -6.78 1.42
N VAL A 84 5.08 -6.21 1.29
CA VAL A 84 4.88 -4.88 0.69
C VAL A 84 3.92 -4.09 1.59
N CYS A 85 4.33 -2.90 2.00
CA CYS A 85 3.48 -1.94 2.69
C CYS A 85 3.15 -0.79 1.74
N ARG A 86 1.86 -0.49 1.56
CA ARG A 86 1.37 0.55 0.66
C ARG A 86 0.31 1.41 1.31
N LEU A 87 0.26 2.67 0.91
CA LEU A 87 -0.92 3.51 1.04
C LEU A 87 -1.59 3.60 -0.32
N VAL A 88 -2.90 3.36 -0.36
CA VAL A 88 -3.70 3.40 -1.58
C VAL A 88 -4.81 4.43 -1.40
N ASP A 89 -4.86 5.40 -2.29
CA ASP A 89 -5.93 6.39 -2.36
C ASP A 89 -6.85 6.06 -3.53
N LEU A 90 -8.13 5.84 -3.24
CA LEU A 90 -9.15 5.55 -4.24
C LEU A 90 -9.92 6.84 -4.55
N ALA A 91 -9.96 7.24 -5.82
CA ALA A 91 -10.77 8.37 -6.26
C ALA A 91 -12.27 8.09 -6.06
N PRO A 92 -13.12 9.12 -5.91
CA PRO A 92 -14.55 8.96 -6.07
C PRO A 92 -14.86 8.31 -7.42
N HIS A 93 -15.82 7.40 -7.44
CA HIS A 93 -16.20 6.65 -8.66
C HIS A 93 -15.07 5.82 -9.28
N ASN A 94 -14.08 5.37 -8.48
CA ASN A 94 -13.04 4.50 -8.99
C ASN A 94 -13.63 3.21 -9.59
N ALA A 95 -12.98 2.68 -10.63
CA ALA A 95 -13.43 1.48 -11.30
C ALA A 95 -13.44 0.27 -10.34
N ARG A 96 -14.48 -0.55 -10.45
CA ARG A 96 -14.52 -1.84 -9.78
C ARG A 96 -13.58 -2.80 -10.50
N MET A 97 -12.42 -3.04 -9.92
CA MET A 97 -11.42 -3.95 -10.45
C MET A 97 -11.35 -5.20 -9.57
N MET A 98 -12.04 -6.26 -9.98
CA MET A 98 -11.94 -7.56 -9.33
C MET A 98 -10.57 -8.16 -9.60
N HIS A 99 -9.84 -8.48 -8.55
CA HIS A 99 -8.51 -9.08 -8.64
C HIS A 99 -8.25 -10.05 -7.49
N GLN A 100 -7.28 -10.91 -7.68
CA GLN A 100 -6.82 -11.88 -6.69
C GLN A 100 -5.30 -11.87 -6.65
N THR A 101 -4.74 -11.89 -5.44
CA THR A 101 -3.31 -12.08 -5.19
C THR A 101 -3.08 -13.33 -4.37
N LYS A 102 -1.98 -14.04 -4.61
CA LYS A 102 -1.60 -15.22 -3.81
C LYS A 102 -0.86 -14.80 -2.55
N SER A 103 -1.52 -13.95 -1.74
CA SER A 103 -0.96 -13.37 -0.53
C SER A 103 -1.99 -13.34 0.60
N LEU A 104 -1.52 -13.14 1.81
CA LEU A 104 -2.33 -12.73 2.95
C LEU A 104 -2.17 -11.23 3.09
N ASP A 105 -3.28 -10.48 2.95
CA ASP A 105 -3.24 -9.03 2.97
C ASP A 105 -4.02 -8.46 4.16
N TYR A 106 -3.48 -7.41 4.77
CA TYR A 106 -4.17 -6.61 5.76
C TYR A 106 -4.55 -5.26 5.14
N GLY A 107 -5.83 -5.06 4.87
CA GLY A 107 -6.37 -3.78 4.41
C GLY A 107 -6.92 -2.98 5.58
N ILE A 108 -6.33 -1.81 5.87
CA ILE A 108 -6.72 -0.95 6.98
C ILE A 108 -7.26 0.36 6.43
N VAL A 109 -8.50 0.71 6.76
CA VAL A 109 -9.07 2.00 6.37
C VAL A 109 -8.55 3.09 7.30
N ILE A 110 -7.80 4.05 6.75
CA ILE A 110 -7.23 5.16 7.51
C ILE A 110 -8.16 6.38 7.47
N LYS A 111 -8.79 6.65 6.31
CA LYS A 111 -9.67 7.81 6.12
C LYS A 111 -10.70 7.53 5.03
N GLY A 112 -11.87 8.15 5.18
CA GLY A 112 -12.98 7.94 4.25
C GLY A 112 -13.67 6.61 4.51
N LYS A 113 -14.41 6.14 3.52
CA LYS A 113 -15.15 4.86 3.58
C LYS A 113 -14.96 4.12 2.27
N VAL A 114 -14.81 2.81 2.32
CA VAL A 114 -14.65 1.96 1.15
C VAL A 114 -15.57 0.75 1.24
N PHE A 115 -16.06 0.31 0.10
CA PHE A 115 -16.69 -0.99 -0.03
C PHE A 115 -15.64 -2.03 -0.41
N MET A 116 -15.62 -3.14 0.29
CA MET A 116 -14.96 -4.36 -0.11
C MET A 116 -16.01 -5.27 -0.76
N ASP A 117 -15.85 -5.53 -2.05
CA ASP A 117 -16.74 -6.41 -2.80
C ASP A 117 -16.07 -7.78 -3.00
N LEU A 118 -16.81 -8.86 -2.79
CA LEU A 118 -16.35 -10.23 -3.01
C LEU A 118 -17.02 -10.84 -4.24
N GLU A 119 -16.49 -11.99 -4.68
CA GLU A 119 -16.95 -12.73 -5.86
C GLU A 119 -18.40 -13.20 -5.76
N ASP A 120 -18.84 -13.56 -4.55
CA ASP A 120 -20.22 -14.03 -4.28
C ASP A 120 -21.29 -12.92 -4.30
N GLY A 121 -20.87 -11.68 -4.59
CA GLY A 121 -21.71 -10.49 -4.58
C GLY A 121 -21.83 -9.80 -3.21
N THR A 122 -21.20 -10.33 -2.18
CA THR A 122 -21.13 -9.68 -0.87
C THR A 122 -20.38 -8.35 -0.99
N SER A 123 -20.93 -7.30 -0.39
CA SER A 123 -20.33 -5.97 -0.34
C SER A 123 -20.36 -5.47 1.10
N THR A 124 -19.20 -5.23 1.67
CA THR A 124 -19.03 -4.77 3.05
C THR A 124 -18.48 -3.34 3.07
N LEU A 125 -19.19 -2.44 3.75
CA LEU A 125 -18.71 -1.08 4.00
C LEU A 125 -17.70 -1.12 5.15
N LEU A 126 -16.51 -0.54 4.91
CA LEU A 126 -15.47 -0.37 5.89
C LEU A 126 -15.25 1.12 6.16
N GLU A 127 -15.10 1.47 7.43
CA GLU A 127 -14.89 2.81 7.95
C GLU A 127 -13.49 2.96 8.57
N PRO A 128 -13.02 4.18 8.90
CA PRO A 128 -11.73 4.38 9.53
C PRO A 128 -11.54 3.54 10.79
N GLY A 129 -10.46 2.76 10.83
CA GLY A 129 -10.16 1.80 11.90
C GLY A 129 -10.57 0.36 11.59
N ASP A 130 -11.45 0.13 10.61
CA ASP A 130 -11.80 -1.23 10.20
C ASP A 130 -10.65 -1.90 9.44
N ILE A 131 -10.56 -3.21 9.63
CA ILE A 131 -9.51 -4.06 9.06
C ILE A 131 -10.14 -5.20 8.28
N ALA A 132 -9.72 -5.36 7.03
CA ALA A 132 -9.98 -6.55 6.23
C ALA A 132 -8.76 -7.47 6.24
N VAL A 133 -8.97 -8.74 6.51
CA VAL A 133 -7.96 -9.79 6.35
C VAL A 133 -8.30 -10.59 5.10
N GLN A 134 -7.56 -10.36 4.02
CA GLN A 134 -7.80 -11.02 2.75
C GLN A 134 -6.86 -12.20 2.58
N ARG A 135 -7.45 -13.38 2.42
CA ARG A 135 -6.77 -14.66 2.36
C ARG A 135 -6.77 -15.18 0.92
N ALA A 136 -6.05 -14.49 0.03
CA ALA A 136 -5.99 -14.82 -1.40
C ALA A 136 -7.39 -14.92 -2.06
N THR A 137 -8.34 -14.10 -1.62
CA THR A 137 -9.71 -14.08 -2.14
C THR A 137 -9.84 -13.12 -3.33
N LEU A 138 -10.74 -13.44 -4.27
CA LEU A 138 -11.10 -12.53 -5.35
C LEU A 138 -11.95 -11.38 -4.79
N HIS A 139 -11.48 -10.15 -4.96
CA HIS A 139 -12.09 -8.97 -4.35
C HIS A 139 -11.88 -7.70 -5.18
N SER A 140 -12.62 -6.65 -4.83
CA SER A 140 -12.36 -5.30 -5.31
C SER A 140 -12.62 -4.26 -4.21
N TRP A 141 -12.06 -3.07 -4.41
CA TRP A 141 -12.22 -1.94 -3.52
C TRP A 141 -12.89 -0.77 -4.24
N ARG A 142 -13.94 -0.21 -3.65
CA ARG A 142 -14.64 0.96 -4.18
C ARG A 142 -14.71 2.07 -3.13
N ASN A 143 -14.40 3.31 -3.55
CA ASN A 143 -14.68 4.48 -2.72
C ASN A 143 -16.21 4.59 -2.52
N ALA A 144 -16.66 4.77 -1.28
CA ALA A 144 -18.09 4.90 -0.95
C ALA A 144 -18.67 6.31 -1.26
N ARG A 145 -17.85 7.27 -1.68
CA ARG A 145 -18.33 8.57 -2.13
C ARG A 145 -18.78 8.47 -3.59
N TYR A 146 -20.03 8.86 -3.82
CA TYR A 146 -20.62 9.04 -5.14
C TYR A 146 -20.42 10.46 -5.63
#